data_1a1881e2c8e563acb6f0cda16878aea2
#
_entry.id   1a1881e2c8e563acb6f0cda16878aea2
#
_cell.length_a   1.000
_cell.length_b   1.000
_cell.length_c   1.000
_cell.angle_alpha   90.00
_cell.angle_beta   90.00
_cell.angle_gamma   90.00
#
_symmetry.space_group_name_H-M   'P 1'
#
loop_
_entity.id
_entity.type
_entity.pdbx_description
1 polymer ?
#
loop_
_entity_poly.entity_id
_entity_poly.type
_entity_poly.pdbx_seq_one_letter_code
_entity_poly.pdbx_strand_id
1 'polypeptide(L)'
;MKVGFVGLGQMGSGMAASLLKAGHEVIVYNRTRAKAELLIAQGARVVASVADACRESVVITMLANDNAVEGVVLGKGGIIDSLPKGGIHISSSTISVALSEALATAHAKAGQRFVAAPVFGRPARAASAGTSISIS
;
A
#
# COMPACT_ATOMS: atom_id res chain seq x y z
N MET A 1 -11.97 -4.24 8.61
CA MET A 1 -10.64 -3.65 8.90
C MET A 1 -10.46 -2.43 8.02
N LYS A 2 -9.83 -1.39 8.55
CA LYS A 2 -9.49 -0.20 7.77
C LYS A 2 -8.06 -0.32 7.26
N VAL A 3 -7.88 -0.12 5.98
CA VAL A 3 -6.58 -0.30 5.31
C VAL A 3 -6.28 0.90 4.44
N GLY A 4 -5.11 1.49 4.62
CA GLY A 4 -4.58 2.49 3.70
C GLY A 4 -3.99 1.80 2.49
N PHE A 5 -4.15 2.37 1.32
CA PHE A 5 -3.63 1.81 0.08
C PHE A 5 -2.98 2.91 -0.77
N VAL A 6 -1.73 2.74 -1.09
CA VAL A 6 -0.97 3.71 -1.87
C VAL A 6 -0.48 3.07 -3.16
N GLY A 7 -0.86 3.66 -4.28
CA GLY A 7 -0.46 3.21 -5.61
C GLY A 7 -1.54 2.43 -6.33
N LEU A 8 -2.11 3.02 -7.37
CA LEU A 8 -3.24 2.46 -8.12
C LEU A 8 -2.93 2.29 -9.60
N GLY A 9 -1.89 1.49 -9.90
CA GLY A 9 -1.72 0.93 -11.24
C GLY A 9 -2.72 -0.20 -11.44
N GLN A 10 -2.58 -0.98 -12.51
CA GLN A 10 -3.51 -2.09 -12.76
C GLN A 10 -3.56 -3.08 -11.60
N MET A 11 -2.40 -3.50 -11.10
CA MET A 11 -2.34 -4.43 -9.97
C MET A 11 -2.90 -3.81 -8.69
N GLY A 12 -2.52 -2.56 -8.40
CA GLY A 12 -2.99 -1.87 -7.20
C GLY A 12 -4.49 -1.65 -7.20
N SER A 13 -5.05 -1.24 -8.32
CA SER A 13 -6.50 -1.05 -8.46
C SER A 13 -7.25 -2.36 -8.24
N GLY A 14 -6.75 -3.46 -8.80
CA GLY A 14 -7.34 -4.78 -8.61
C GLY A 14 -7.29 -5.24 -7.17
N MET A 15 -6.17 -5.03 -6.49
CA MET A 15 -6.00 -5.38 -5.08
C MET A 15 -6.95 -4.57 -4.19
N ALA A 16 -7.05 -3.26 -4.42
CA ALA A 16 -7.95 -2.41 -3.66
C ALA A 16 -9.41 -2.82 -3.86
N ALA A 17 -9.80 -3.12 -5.10
CA ALA A 17 -11.15 -3.61 -5.39
C ALA A 17 -11.45 -4.92 -4.67
N SER A 18 -10.49 -5.84 -4.63
CA SER A 18 -10.64 -7.12 -3.91
C SER A 18 -10.85 -6.91 -2.41
N LEU A 19 -10.11 -5.97 -1.82
CA LEU A 19 -10.27 -5.65 -0.41
C LEU A 19 -11.66 -5.06 -0.12
N LEU A 20 -12.16 -4.20 -1.00
CA LEU A 20 -13.50 -3.64 -0.87
C LEU A 20 -14.57 -4.73 -0.96
N LYS A 21 -14.43 -5.66 -1.89
CA LYS A 21 -15.36 -6.79 -2.02
C LYS A 21 -15.37 -7.68 -0.78
N ALA A 22 -14.22 -7.79 -0.12
CA ALA A 22 -14.10 -8.59 1.11
C ALA A 22 -14.67 -7.88 2.34
N GLY A 23 -15.18 -6.66 2.19
CA GLY A 23 -15.82 -5.94 3.29
C GLY A 23 -14.90 -5.02 4.08
N HIS A 24 -13.67 -4.82 3.62
CA HIS A 24 -12.76 -3.89 4.29
C HIS A 24 -13.03 -2.45 3.86
N GLU A 25 -12.76 -1.51 4.76
CA GLU A 25 -12.72 -0.10 4.42
C GLU A 25 -11.34 0.21 3.84
N VAL A 26 -11.31 0.74 2.63
CA VAL A 26 -10.05 1.04 1.95
C VAL A 26 -9.93 2.55 1.76
N ILE A 27 -8.82 3.09 2.26
CA ILE A 27 -8.50 4.52 2.18
C ILE A 27 -7.36 4.64 1.19
N VAL A 28 -7.66 5.20 0.02
CA VAL A 28 -6.73 5.16 -1.10
C VAL A 28 -6.08 6.52 -1.36
N TYR A 29 -4.80 6.46 -1.66
CA TYR A 29 -4.07 7.58 -2.22
C TYR A 29 -3.35 7.13 -3.48
N ASN A 30 -3.45 7.92 -4.52
CA ASN A 30 -2.65 7.73 -5.73
C ASN A 30 -2.20 9.09 -6.24
N ARG A 31 -1.00 9.16 -6.74
CA ARG A 31 -0.43 10.39 -7.30
C ARG A 31 -1.36 10.98 -8.37
N THR A 32 -1.94 10.13 -9.20
CA THR A 32 -2.98 10.53 -10.16
C THR A 32 -4.34 10.29 -9.54
N ARG A 33 -4.97 11.37 -9.06
CA ARG A 33 -6.25 11.28 -8.33
C ARG A 33 -7.37 10.63 -9.14
N ALA A 34 -7.38 10.84 -10.44
CA ALA A 34 -8.42 10.27 -11.32
C ALA A 34 -8.51 8.74 -11.18
N LYS A 35 -7.37 8.06 -11.00
CA LYS A 35 -7.37 6.60 -10.81
C LYS A 35 -8.00 6.20 -9.48
N ALA A 36 -7.77 6.99 -8.42
CA ALA A 36 -8.37 6.73 -7.12
C ALA A 36 -9.89 6.96 -7.15
N GLU A 37 -10.33 7.99 -7.88
CA GLU A 37 -11.75 8.31 -7.98
C GLU A 37 -12.58 7.19 -8.61
N LEU A 38 -12.01 6.37 -9.47
CA LEU A 38 -12.69 5.21 -10.04
C LEU A 38 -13.13 4.21 -8.98
N LEU A 39 -12.44 4.16 -7.85
CA LEU A 39 -12.76 3.25 -6.76
C LEU A 39 -13.82 3.79 -5.81
N ILE A 40 -14.17 5.07 -5.88
CA ILE A 40 -15.21 5.66 -5.03
C ILE A 40 -16.55 4.94 -5.24
N ALA A 41 -16.87 4.63 -6.49
CA ALA A 41 -18.09 3.90 -6.81
C ALA A 41 -18.14 2.50 -6.17
N GLN A 42 -17.00 1.94 -5.78
CA GLN A 42 -16.88 0.65 -5.13
C GLN A 42 -16.77 0.78 -3.61
N GLY A 43 -16.83 2.00 -3.09
CA GLY A 43 -16.84 2.25 -1.65
C GLY A 43 -15.51 2.74 -1.07
N ALA A 44 -14.50 3.00 -1.88
CA ALA A 44 -13.23 3.51 -1.39
C ALA A 44 -13.34 4.97 -0.95
N ARG A 45 -12.56 5.32 0.06
CA ARG A 45 -12.36 6.70 0.47
C ARG A 45 -11.06 7.21 -0.11
N VAL A 46 -11.11 8.32 -0.84
CA VAL A 46 -9.92 8.92 -1.45
C VAL A 46 -9.38 10.02 -0.56
N VAL A 47 -8.08 10.00 -0.32
CA VAL A 47 -7.41 11.02 0.49
C VAL A 47 -6.34 11.75 -0.31
N ALA A 48 -5.92 12.90 0.19
CA ALA A 48 -5.06 13.83 -0.54
C ALA A 48 -3.56 13.61 -0.32
N SER A 49 -3.17 12.75 0.61
CA SER A 49 -1.76 12.55 0.92
C SER A 49 -1.48 11.13 1.40
N VAL A 50 -0.21 10.74 1.32
CA VAL A 50 0.27 9.48 1.91
C VAL A 50 0.00 9.46 3.41
N ALA A 51 0.23 10.59 4.08
CA ALA A 51 0.00 10.70 5.52
C ALA A 51 -1.44 10.35 5.90
N ASP A 52 -2.40 10.81 5.11
CA ASP A 52 -3.81 10.52 5.36
C ASP A 52 -4.14 9.04 5.17
N ALA A 53 -3.48 8.37 4.24
CA ALA A 53 -3.65 6.94 4.03
C ALA A 53 -3.03 6.11 5.15
N CYS A 54 -2.08 6.68 5.89
CA CYS A 54 -1.38 5.99 6.98
C CYS A 54 -2.00 6.16 8.35
N ARG A 55 -3.12 6.85 8.47
CA ARG A 55 -3.76 7.09 9.78
C ARG A 55 -4.23 5.81 10.45
N GLU A 56 -4.62 4.84 9.66
CA GLU A 56 -4.96 3.52 10.17
C GLU A 56 -3.67 2.71 10.35
N SER A 57 -3.72 1.69 11.17
CA SER A 57 -2.51 0.93 11.54
C SER A 57 -1.95 0.03 10.45
N VAL A 58 -2.62 -0.06 9.31
CA VAL A 58 -2.18 -0.90 8.19
C VAL A 58 -2.17 -0.09 6.90
N VAL A 59 -1.07 -0.13 6.19
CA VAL A 59 -0.95 0.49 4.87
C VAL A 59 -0.32 -0.51 3.90
N ILE A 60 -0.89 -0.59 2.72
CA ILE A 60 -0.38 -1.43 1.63
C ILE A 60 0.13 -0.52 0.53
N THR A 61 1.29 -0.82 -0.02
CA THR A 61 1.81 -0.11 -1.19
C THR A 61 1.93 -1.06 -2.37
N MET A 62 1.57 -0.57 -3.55
CA MET A 62 1.79 -1.26 -4.81
C MET A 62 2.24 -0.25 -5.86
N LEU A 63 3.53 -0.10 -6.02
CA LEU A 63 4.17 0.94 -6.81
C LEU A 63 5.06 0.33 -7.89
N ALA A 64 5.40 1.13 -8.89
CA ALA A 64 6.00 0.62 -10.12
C ALA A 64 7.48 0.20 -9.98
N ASN A 65 8.24 0.85 -9.09
CA ASN A 65 9.69 0.62 -9.01
C ASN A 65 10.27 1.08 -7.68
N ASP A 66 11.55 0.80 -7.49
CA ASP A 66 12.28 1.16 -6.26
C ASP A 66 12.20 2.65 -5.94
N ASN A 67 12.36 3.51 -6.94
CA ASN A 67 12.33 4.96 -6.71
C ASN A 67 10.99 5.43 -6.19
N ALA A 68 9.91 4.91 -6.74
CA ALA A 68 8.56 5.25 -6.29
C ALA A 68 8.33 4.78 -4.84
N VAL A 69 8.74 3.57 -4.52
CA VAL A 69 8.61 3.02 -3.16
C VAL A 69 9.45 3.83 -2.18
N GLU A 70 10.71 4.09 -2.51
CA GLU A 70 11.60 4.85 -1.66
C GLU A 70 11.05 6.24 -1.36
N GLY A 71 10.55 6.94 -2.37
CA GLY A 71 9.98 8.27 -2.21
C GLY A 71 8.73 8.28 -1.32
N VAL A 72 7.87 7.29 -1.48
CA VAL A 72 6.65 7.18 -0.67
C VAL A 72 6.95 6.79 0.77
N VAL A 73 7.92 5.92 0.99
CA VAL A 73 8.21 5.41 2.34
C VAL A 73 9.14 6.36 3.11
N LEU A 74 10.24 6.75 2.51
CA LEU A 74 11.31 7.50 3.18
C LEU A 74 11.23 9.02 2.96
N GLY A 75 10.44 9.47 1.99
CA GLY A 75 10.28 10.89 1.70
C GLY A 75 9.57 11.63 2.82
N LYS A 76 9.69 12.95 2.82
CA LYS A 76 9.05 13.80 3.80
C LYS A 76 7.52 13.64 3.72
N GLY A 77 6.87 13.40 4.86
CA GLY A 77 5.44 13.14 4.90
C GLY A 77 5.07 11.76 4.39
N GLY A 78 6.05 10.88 4.20
CA GLY A 78 5.84 9.52 3.75
C GLY A 78 5.41 8.57 4.85
N ILE A 79 5.51 7.30 4.58
CA ILE A 79 5.00 6.26 5.50
C ILE A 79 5.76 6.25 6.84
N ILE A 80 7.07 6.36 6.81
CA ILE A 80 7.88 6.37 8.04
C ILE A 80 7.44 7.51 8.97
N ASP A 81 7.18 8.69 8.40
CA ASP A 81 6.79 9.87 9.16
C ASP A 81 5.36 9.77 9.70
N SER A 82 4.50 8.99 9.08
CA SER A 82 3.05 9.09 9.24
C SER A 82 2.40 7.87 9.86
N LEU A 83 2.96 6.68 9.64
CA LEU A 83 2.38 5.45 10.16
C LEU A 83 2.52 5.41 11.69
N PRO A 84 1.45 5.12 12.42
CA PRO A 84 1.53 5.03 13.88
C PRO A 84 2.55 3.99 14.33
N LYS A 85 3.12 4.21 15.49
CA LYS A 85 4.00 3.25 16.13
C LYS A 85 3.24 1.94 16.34
N GLY A 86 3.86 0.83 15.99
CA GLY A 86 3.19 -0.47 15.99
C GLY A 86 2.39 -0.76 14.72
N GLY A 87 2.28 0.22 13.81
CA GLY A 87 1.62 0.04 12.54
C GLY A 87 2.39 -0.87 11.60
N ILE A 88 1.71 -1.35 10.57
CA ILE A 88 2.27 -2.31 9.61
C ILE A 88 2.23 -1.73 8.20
N HIS A 89 3.37 -1.72 7.53
CA HIS A 89 3.47 -1.44 6.11
C HIS A 89 3.68 -2.75 5.36
N ILE A 90 2.75 -3.07 4.49
CA ILE A 90 2.84 -4.25 3.61
C ILE A 90 3.22 -3.76 2.22
N SER A 91 4.44 -4.06 1.79
CA SER A 91 4.88 -3.71 0.45
C SER A 91 4.59 -4.86 -0.50
N SER A 92 3.65 -4.64 -1.42
CA SER A 92 3.31 -5.62 -2.45
C SER A 92 4.05 -5.37 -3.76
N SER A 93 4.87 -4.32 -3.80
CA SER A 93 5.71 -4.00 -4.95
C SER A 93 6.88 -4.98 -5.07
N THR A 94 7.31 -5.22 -6.30
CA THR A 94 8.57 -5.94 -6.52
C THR A 94 9.71 -4.93 -6.40
N ILE A 95 10.52 -5.06 -5.36
CA ILE A 95 11.62 -4.15 -5.08
C ILE A 95 12.93 -4.92 -4.93
N SER A 96 14.05 -4.21 -5.04
CA SER A 96 15.36 -4.81 -4.86
C SER A 96 15.56 -5.30 -3.42
N VAL A 97 16.42 -6.28 -3.24
CA VAL A 97 16.77 -6.80 -1.91
C VAL A 97 17.38 -5.67 -1.08
N ALA A 98 18.24 -4.86 -1.67
CA ALA A 98 18.87 -3.74 -0.96
C ALA A 98 17.83 -2.75 -0.43
N LEU A 99 16.83 -2.40 -1.23
CA LEU A 99 15.76 -1.50 -0.79
C LEU A 99 14.91 -2.15 0.30
N SER A 100 14.56 -3.41 0.12
CA SER A 100 13.78 -4.14 1.12
C SER A 100 14.47 -4.14 2.49
N GLU A 101 15.77 -4.38 2.52
CA GLU A 101 16.54 -4.35 3.76
C GLU A 101 16.60 -2.94 4.36
N ALA A 102 16.78 -1.91 3.53
CA ALA A 102 16.79 -0.53 3.99
C ALA A 102 15.45 -0.12 4.60
N LEU A 103 14.35 -0.54 3.98
CA LEU A 103 13.01 -0.25 4.50
C LEU A 103 12.73 -0.99 5.80
N ALA A 104 13.13 -2.24 5.91
CA ALA A 104 12.96 -3.01 7.14
C ALA A 104 13.69 -2.34 8.31
N THR A 105 14.91 -1.86 8.07
CA THR A 105 15.69 -1.14 9.07
C THR A 105 15.02 0.18 9.47
N ALA A 106 14.56 0.96 8.48
CA ALA A 106 13.92 2.25 8.74
C ALA A 106 12.63 2.09 9.54
N HIS A 107 11.80 1.12 9.18
CA HIS A 107 10.57 0.84 9.91
C HIS A 107 10.84 0.37 11.34
N ALA A 108 11.83 -0.50 11.52
CA ALA A 108 12.20 -0.97 12.86
C ALA A 108 12.63 0.18 13.76
N LYS A 109 13.42 1.13 13.24
CA LYS A 109 13.83 2.32 14.00
C LYS A 109 12.65 3.21 14.38
N ALA A 110 11.61 3.25 13.56
CA ALA A 110 10.42 4.03 13.83
C ALA A 110 9.39 3.29 14.70
N GLY A 111 9.68 2.06 15.10
CA GLY A 111 8.75 1.24 15.89
C GLY A 111 7.60 0.68 15.06
N GLN A 112 7.77 0.58 13.77
CA GLN A 112 6.78 0.07 12.81
C GLN A 112 7.19 -1.31 12.32
N ARG A 113 6.22 -2.05 11.79
CA ARG A 113 6.48 -3.35 11.17
C ARG A 113 6.50 -3.20 9.66
N PHE A 114 7.38 -3.94 9.02
CA PHE A 114 7.48 -3.98 7.57
C PHE A 114 7.39 -5.40 7.08
N VAL A 115 6.50 -5.64 6.11
CA VAL A 115 6.33 -6.94 5.47
C VAL A 115 6.51 -6.77 3.97
N ALA A 116 7.48 -7.47 3.39
CA ALA A 116 7.63 -7.53 1.95
C ALA A 116 6.81 -8.72 1.45
N ALA A 117 5.75 -8.44 0.73
CA ALA A 117 4.82 -9.45 0.23
C ALA A 117 4.55 -9.21 -1.26
N PRO A 118 5.58 -9.37 -2.12
CA PRO A 118 5.41 -9.07 -3.53
C PRO A 118 4.34 -9.94 -4.17
N VAL A 119 3.53 -9.30 -5.01
CA VAL A 119 2.46 -9.99 -5.74
C VAL A 119 2.97 -10.28 -7.15
N PHE A 120 2.94 -11.54 -7.52
CA PHE A 120 3.31 -11.99 -8.85
C PHE A 120 2.06 -12.41 -9.61
N GLY A 121 2.07 -12.17 -10.93
CA GLY A 121 1.00 -12.61 -11.79
C GLY A 121 0.36 -11.46 -12.55
N ARG A 122 -0.72 -11.77 -13.24
CA ARG A 122 -1.41 -10.82 -14.09
C ARG A 122 -2.36 -9.95 -13.26
N PRO A 123 -2.66 -8.71 -13.71
CA PRO A 123 -3.62 -7.86 -13.02
C PRO A 123 -4.97 -8.51 -12.73
N ALA A 124 -5.49 -9.29 -13.68
CA ALA A 124 -6.75 -10.01 -13.47
C ALA A 124 -6.68 -10.98 -12.28
N ARG A 125 -5.53 -11.58 -12.06
CA ARG A 125 -5.31 -12.47 -10.94
C ARG A 125 -5.27 -11.70 -9.61
N ALA A 126 -4.66 -10.53 -9.59
CA ALA A 126 -4.64 -9.68 -8.42
C ALA A 126 -6.04 -9.17 -8.06
N ALA A 127 -6.91 -9.00 -9.04
CA ALA A 127 -8.29 -8.59 -8.82
C ALA A 127 -9.19 -9.71 -8.30
N SER A 128 -8.73 -10.94 -8.32
CA SER A 128 -9.47 -12.08 -7.83
C SER A 128 -9.70 -11.99 -6.32
N ALA A 129 -10.91 -12.30 -5.89
CA ALA A 129 -11.25 -12.31 -4.45
C ALA A 129 -10.43 -13.33 -3.66
N GLY A 130 -9.91 -14.34 -4.33
CA GLY A 130 -9.06 -15.34 -3.71
C GLY A 130 -7.60 -14.96 -3.64
N THR A 131 -7.22 -13.81 -4.18
CA THR A 131 -5.84 -13.37 -4.11
C THR A 131 -5.47 -13.06 -2.67
N SER A 132 -4.49 -13.77 -2.17
CA SER A 132 -3.97 -13.52 -0.83
C SER A 132 -2.63 -12.84 -0.93
N ILE A 133 -2.40 -11.91 -0.03
CA ILE A 133 -1.09 -11.33 0.19
C ILE A 133 -0.44 -12.20 1.25
N SER A 134 0.61 -12.90 0.85
CA SER A 134 1.30 -13.78 1.79
C SER A 134 2.11 -12.93 2.77
N ILE A 135 1.78 -13.04 4.03
CA ILE A 135 2.49 -12.37 5.11
C ILE A 135 3.36 -13.42 5.77
N SER A 136 4.63 -13.37 5.47
CA SER A 136 5.59 -14.32 6.01
C SER A 136 6.61 -13.63 6.89
#